data_f417c3f6b8a09ac7a520ed914b4a58d4
#
_entry.id   f417c3f6b8a09ac7a520ed914b4a58d4
#
_cell.length_a   1.000
_cell.length_b   1.000
_cell.length_c   1.000
_cell.angle_alpha   90.00
_cell.angle_beta   90.00
_cell.angle_gamma   90.00
#
_symmetry.space_group_name_H-M   'P 1'
#
loop_
_entity.id
_entity.type
_entity.pdbx_description
1 polymer ?
#
loop_
_entity_poly.entity_id
_entity_poly.type
_entity_poly.pdbx_seq_one_letter_code
_entity_poly.pdbx_strand_id
1 'polypeptide(L)'
;MNNYRILVVDDEDDLCEILKFNLEMEGYFVDTANSAEEALKLDLTQYHLLLLDVMMGEISGFRMASMLKKNKDTAEIPIIFITAKDTENDTITG
;
A
#
# COMPACT_ATOMS: atom_id res chain seq x y z
N MET A 1 0.59 1.78 22.88
CA MET A 1 1.48 1.21 21.87
C MET A 1 0.68 0.30 20.95
N ASN A 2 0.77 0.50 19.68
CA ASN A 2 -0.03 -0.35 18.85
C ASN A 2 0.85 -1.34 18.09
N ASN A 3 0.26 -2.47 17.76
CA ASN A 3 0.97 -3.55 17.10
C ASN A 3 0.53 -3.72 15.66
N TYR A 4 -0.05 -2.68 15.09
CA TYR A 4 -0.53 -2.77 13.73
C TYR A 4 0.62 -2.71 12.74
N ARG A 5 0.54 -3.52 11.73
CA ARG A 5 1.52 -3.55 10.67
C ARG A 5 0.89 -3.05 9.39
N ILE A 6 1.61 -2.18 8.71
CA ILE A 6 1.15 -1.57 7.47
C ILE A 6 2.16 -1.88 6.39
N LEU A 7 1.69 -2.26 5.22
CA LEU A 7 2.56 -2.43 4.07
C LEU A 7 2.25 -1.34 3.06
N VAL A 8 3.28 -0.65 2.63
CA VAL A 8 3.17 0.39 1.60
C VAL A 8 3.74 -0.17 0.32
N VAL A 9 2.95 -0.19 -0.74
CA VAL A 9 3.39 -0.71 -2.03
C VAL A 9 3.34 0.43 -3.04
N ASP A 10 4.49 0.89 -3.48
CA ASP A 10 4.60 2.03 -4.37
C ASP A 10 5.95 1.92 -5.07
N ASP A 11 5.99 2.21 -6.36
CA ASP A 11 7.22 2.09 -7.10
C ASP A 11 8.11 3.33 -6.95
N GLU A 12 7.68 4.32 -6.19
CA GLU A 12 8.52 5.49 -5.89
C GLU A 12 9.12 5.34 -4.51
N ASP A 13 10.43 5.13 -4.48
CA ASP A 13 11.10 4.89 -3.22
C ASP A 13 10.97 6.06 -2.26
N ASP A 14 11.03 7.27 -2.78
CA ASP A 14 10.95 8.44 -1.92
C ASP A 14 9.61 8.51 -1.20
N LEU A 15 8.55 8.20 -1.92
CA LEU A 15 7.24 8.23 -1.32
C LEU A 15 7.10 7.13 -0.26
N CYS A 16 7.64 5.96 -0.56
CA CYS A 16 7.64 4.89 0.41
C CYS A 16 8.33 5.31 1.70
N GLU A 17 9.47 5.98 1.57
CA GLU A 17 10.21 6.39 2.75
C GLU A 17 9.47 7.43 3.55
N ILE A 18 8.84 8.37 2.86
CA ILE A 18 8.09 9.42 3.54
C ILE A 18 6.92 8.81 4.31
N LEU A 19 6.18 7.93 3.66
CA LEU A 19 5.05 7.32 4.32
C LEU A 19 5.49 6.45 5.48
N LYS A 20 6.57 5.69 5.29
CA LYS A 20 7.07 4.84 6.36
C LYS A 20 7.47 5.68 7.56
N PHE A 21 8.20 6.77 7.31
CA PHE A 21 8.64 7.61 8.41
C PHE A 21 7.46 8.17 9.19
N ASN A 22 6.48 8.72 8.47
CA ASN A 22 5.35 9.33 9.12
C ASN A 22 4.51 8.32 9.89
N LEU A 23 4.31 7.16 9.32
CA LEU A 23 3.50 6.16 9.99
C LEU A 23 4.22 5.55 11.18
N GLU A 24 5.52 5.40 11.08
CA GLU A 24 6.27 4.90 12.23
C GLU A 24 6.26 5.88 13.38
N MET A 25 6.20 7.16 13.07
CA MET A 25 6.09 8.15 14.13
C MET A 25 4.75 8.05 14.86
N GLU A 26 3.75 7.48 14.20
CA GLU A 26 2.46 7.27 14.86
C GLU A 26 2.41 5.95 15.61
N GLY A 27 3.49 5.17 15.58
CA GLY A 27 3.53 3.95 16.35
C GLY A 27 3.27 2.69 15.58
N TYR A 28 3.14 2.76 14.26
CA TYR A 28 2.88 1.58 13.44
C TYR A 28 4.19 0.93 13.02
N PHE A 29 4.11 -0.37 12.76
CA PHE A 29 5.19 -1.07 12.08
C PHE A 29 4.94 -0.98 10.58
N VAL A 30 5.93 -0.57 9.81
CA VAL A 30 5.72 -0.32 8.39
C VAL A 30 6.79 -1.02 7.58
N ASP A 31 6.33 -1.79 6.60
CA ASP A 31 7.21 -2.37 5.59
C ASP A 31 6.86 -1.73 4.26
N THR A 32 7.78 -1.79 3.32
CA THR A 32 7.55 -1.23 2.00
C THR A 32 7.91 -2.25 0.93
N ALA A 33 7.26 -2.13 -0.21
CA ALA A 33 7.59 -2.92 -1.39
C ALA A 33 7.52 -1.99 -2.60
N ASN A 34 8.35 -2.24 -3.59
CA ASN A 34 8.44 -1.36 -4.74
C ASN A 34 7.56 -1.78 -5.89
N SER A 35 6.93 -2.91 -5.78
CA SER A 35 6.05 -3.40 -6.83
C SER A 35 5.06 -4.37 -6.24
N ALA A 36 3.99 -4.61 -7.00
CA ALA A 36 3.03 -5.61 -6.57
C ALA A 36 3.68 -6.99 -6.52
N GLU A 37 4.57 -7.25 -7.46
CA GLU A 37 5.24 -8.54 -7.49
C GLU A 37 6.04 -8.79 -6.23
N GLU A 38 6.77 -7.77 -5.79
CA GLU A 38 7.52 -7.89 -4.54
C GLU A 38 6.59 -8.11 -3.36
N ALA A 39 5.52 -7.33 -3.33
CA ALA A 39 4.58 -7.42 -2.22
C ALA A 39 3.95 -8.79 -2.13
N LEU A 40 3.61 -9.36 -3.29
CA LEU A 40 2.94 -10.64 -3.30
C LEU A 40 3.84 -11.79 -2.85
N LYS A 41 5.13 -11.56 -2.77
CA LYS A 41 6.04 -12.56 -2.22
C LYS A 41 6.08 -12.56 -0.72
N LEU A 42 5.51 -11.57 -0.08
CA LEU A 42 5.49 -11.46 1.36
C LEU A 42 4.29 -12.19 1.91
N ASP A 43 4.37 -12.50 3.20
CA ASP A 43 3.21 -13.05 3.90
C ASP A 43 2.28 -11.88 4.23
N LEU A 44 1.32 -11.64 3.35
CA LEU A 44 0.46 -10.48 3.49
C LEU A 44 -0.51 -10.61 4.65
N THR A 45 -0.70 -11.81 5.16
CA THR A 45 -1.62 -11.99 6.27
C THR A 45 -1.13 -11.35 7.55
N GLN A 46 0.15 -10.97 7.60
CA GLN A 46 0.67 -10.32 8.79
C GLN A 46 0.32 -8.83 8.86
N TYR A 47 -0.21 -8.28 7.80
CA TYR A 47 -0.48 -6.85 7.76
C TYR A 47 -1.93 -6.56 8.08
N HIS A 48 -2.14 -5.43 8.74
CA HIS A 48 -3.47 -4.98 9.13
C HIS A 48 -4.03 -3.96 8.16
N LEU A 49 -3.17 -3.41 7.30
CA LEU A 49 -3.58 -2.40 6.35
C LEU A 49 -2.59 -2.40 5.19
N LEU A 50 -3.09 -2.26 3.98
CA LEU A 50 -2.25 -2.15 2.80
C LEU A 50 -2.51 -0.80 2.16
N LEU A 51 -1.42 -0.08 1.88
CA LEU A 51 -1.48 1.15 1.11
C LEU A 51 -0.91 0.84 -0.26
N LEU A 52 -1.75 0.89 -1.27
CA LEU A 52 -1.35 0.47 -2.61
C LEU A 52 -1.39 1.65 -3.56
N ASP A 53 -0.30 1.87 -4.28
CA ASP A 53 -0.27 2.85 -5.34
C ASP A 53 -1.12 2.32 -6.49
N VAL A 54 -2.00 3.18 -7.01
CA VAL A 54 -2.84 2.79 -8.11
C VAL A 54 -2.02 2.48 -9.35
N MET A 55 -1.01 3.30 -9.62
CA MET A 55 -0.23 3.17 -10.85
C MET A 55 1.15 2.64 -10.56
N MET A 56 1.29 1.35 -10.69
CA MET A 56 2.57 0.68 -10.52
C MET A 56 2.82 -0.17 -11.74
N GLY A 57 4.06 -0.36 -12.07
CA GLY A 57 4.55 -1.24 -13.07
C GLY A 57 3.51 -2.07 -13.82
N GLU A 58 3.74 -3.36 -13.86
CA GLU A 58 2.86 -4.22 -14.64
C GLU A 58 1.57 -4.57 -13.96
N ILE A 59 1.61 -4.67 -12.65
CA ILE A 59 0.40 -4.96 -11.91
C ILE A 59 0.01 -3.69 -11.18
N SER A 60 -1.15 -3.14 -11.53
CA SER A 60 -1.62 -1.93 -10.89
C SER A 60 -2.11 -2.24 -9.48
N GLY A 61 -2.30 -1.17 -8.70
CA GLY A 61 -2.84 -1.35 -7.37
C GLY A 61 -4.22 -1.96 -7.38
N PHE A 62 -5.05 -1.54 -8.35
CA PHE A 62 -6.39 -2.11 -8.45
C PHE A 62 -6.34 -3.59 -8.75
N ARG A 63 -5.42 -3.99 -9.63
CA ARG A 63 -5.32 -5.40 -9.97
C ARG A 63 -4.83 -6.22 -8.79
N MET A 64 -3.85 -5.69 -8.07
CA MET A 64 -3.39 -6.37 -6.88
C MET A 64 -4.50 -6.51 -5.86
N ALA A 65 -5.28 -5.44 -5.66
CA ALA A 65 -6.39 -5.50 -4.71
C ALA A 65 -7.39 -6.57 -5.13
N SER A 66 -7.66 -6.67 -6.42
CA SER A 66 -8.58 -7.69 -6.90
C SER A 66 -8.07 -9.08 -6.60
N MET A 67 -6.78 -9.30 -6.78
CA MET A 67 -6.19 -10.60 -6.48
C MET A 67 -6.30 -10.92 -5.00
N LEU A 68 -6.10 -9.91 -4.14
CA LEU A 68 -6.18 -10.13 -2.71
C LEU A 68 -7.59 -10.43 -2.26
N LYS A 69 -8.57 -9.80 -2.89
CA LYS A 69 -9.97 -10.04 -2.51
C LYS A 69 -10.43 -11.43 -2.86
N LYS A 70 -9.78 -12.07 -3.82
CA LYS A 70 -10.16 -13.42 -4.20
C LYS A 70 -9.56 -14.48 -3.29
N ASN A 71 -8.59 -14.11 -2.47
CA ASN A 71 -7.95 -15.04 -1.56
C ASN A 71 -8.54 -14.82 -0.18
N LYS A 72 -9.15 -15.83 0.38
CA LYS A 72 -9.85 -15.65 1.65
C LYS A 72 -8.90 -15.25 2.77
N ASP A 73 -7.63 -15.57 2.66
CA ASP A 73 -6.69 -15.22 3.71
C ASP A 73 -6.39 -13.73 3.73
N THR A 74 -6.56 -13.04 2.61
CA THR A 74 -6.26 -11.64 2.51
C THR A 74 -7.49 -10.79 2.21
N ALA A 75 -8.63 -11.41 1.97
CA ALA A 75 -9.80 -10.68 1.48
C ALA A 75 -10.28 -9.62 2.44
N GLU A 76 -10.04 -9.78 3.72
CA GLU A 76 -10.55 -8.85 4.71
C GLU A 76 -9.55 -7.80 5.12
N ILE A 77 -8.34 -7.83 4.58
CA ILE A 77 -7.35 -6.81 4.92
C ILE A 77 -7.79 -5.49 4.28
N PRO A 78 -7.94 -4.43 5.06
CA PRO A 78 -8.32 -3.13 4.49
C PRO A 78 -7.25 -2.63 3.53
N ILE A 79 -7.69 -2.02 2.44
CA ILE A 79 -6.81 -1.49 1.42
C ILE A 79 -7.16 -0.04 1.19
N ILE A 80 -6.15 0.82 1.19
CA ILE A 80 -6.30 2.22 0.84
C ILE A 80 -5.45 2.46 -0.38
N PHE A 81 -6.04 3.03 -1.41
CA PHE A 81 -5.29 3.36 -2.62
C PHE A 81 -4.69 4.75 -2.48
N ILE A 82 -3.45 4.87 -2.93
CA ILE A 82 -2.79 6.16 -2.95
C ILE A 82 -2.48 6.51 -4.39
N THR A 83 -2.63 7.77 -4.70
CA THR A 83 -2.28 8.27 -6.00
C THR A 83 -1.52 9.55 -5.79
N ALA A 84 -0.24 9.50 -5.96
CA ALA A 84 0.58 10.66 -5.71
C ALA A 84 0.64 11.57 -6.93
N LYS A 85 0.20 11.09 -8.06
CA LYS A 85 0.34 11.82 -9.30
C LYS A 85 -0.83 12.72 -9.52
N ASP A 86 -0.58 13.86 -10.16
CA ASP A 86 -1.64 14.75 -10.59
C ASP A 86 -2.50 15.22 -9.46
N THR A 87 -1.89 15.45 -8.36
CA THR A 87 -2.66 15.90 -7.22
C THR A 87 -3.32 17.23 -7.50
N GLU A 88 -2.69 18.06 -8.30
CA GLU A 88 -3.29 19.34 -8.61
C GLU A 88 -4.59 19.18 -9.37
N ASN A 89 -4.68 18.19 -10.22
CA ASN A 89 -5.92 17.94 -10.94
C ASN A 89 -6.98 17.44 -10.02
N ASP A 90 -6.60 16.60 -9.13
CA ASP A 90 -7.55 16.01 -8.23
C ASP A 90 -8.17 17.04 -7.33
N THR A 91 -7.38 17.98 -6.90
CA THR A 91 -7.92 18.96 -6.02
C THR A 91 -9.01 19.77 -6.66
N ILE A 92 -8.87 19.97 -7.94
CA ILE A 92 -9.88 20.76 -8.65
C ILE A 92 -11.18 20.01 -8.70
N THR A 93 -11.10 18.74 -8.97
CA THR A 93 -12.31 17.97 -9.00
C THR A 93 -12.87 17.78 -7.63
N GLY A 94 -11.97 17.82 -6.71
CA GLY A 94 -12.31 17.61 -5.30
C GLY A 94 -13.68 17.85 -5.02
#